data_ffeab529e44633168bc67668db35aca6
#
_entry.id   ffeab529e44633168bc67668db35aca6
#
_cell.length_a   1.000
_cell.length_b   1.000
_cell.length_c   1.000
_cell.angle_alpha   90.00
_cell.angle_beta   90.00
_cell.angle_gamma   90.00
#
_symmetry.space_group_name_H-M   'P 1'
#
loop_
_entity.id
_entity.type
_entity.pdbx_description
1 polymer ?
#
loop_
_entity_poly.entity_id
_entity_poly.type
_entity_poly.pdbx_seq_one_letter_code
_entity_poly.pdbx_strand_id
1 'polypeptide(L)'
;LPVFMGVYTLSGVRFRKAVFLLGTVVLCLWVSTWGIIPMAVCAVVSYFCGRLIHRFADKKGLKRLWLILSVVANMAVLLLFIRSGHSSYDVTSIFTGKGAMLKLFPVWGAGVFTLHGISYCMDIYREEIEPEKNFLLVSQYICFFPCFSCGPILRFSDMSEQLRKPVITSGKLAEGIKLMLIGFAEKLFLSDPMYEMWQHIRGVSTDSLSAACAWLGIIAFSFAFYYELRAYSHIAQGIGSMLGFELPDNFDLPFMSAGFNELIKRFACTFYSWVRDYFYRPICRNKDSVCLWALILSVLAGSVWYGYGRHTMLWAVFICVMLGIEYLCLLYTSPSPRD
;
A
#
# COMPACT_ATOMS: atom_id res chain seq x y z
N LEU A 1 2.68 4.90 -21.90
CA LEU A 1 2.46 6.04 -21.01
C LEU A 1 2.38 7.37 -21.80
N PRO A 2 3.31 7.75 -22.71
CA PRO A 2 3.26 9.05 -23.42
C PRO A 2 1.96 9.31 -24.17
N VAL A 3 1.45 8.33 -24.90
CA VAL A 3 0.17 8.45 -25.64
C VAL A 3 -1.00 8.70 -24.68
N PHE A 4 -1.07 7.94 -23.60
CA PHE A 4 -2.08 8.13 -22.57
C PHE A 4 -2.01 9.53 -21.94
N MET A 5 -0.81 10.00 -21.60
CA MET A 5 -0.58 11.35 -21.07
C MET A 5 -1.03 12.43 -22.06
N GLY A 6 -0.71 12.27 -23.36
CA GLY A 6 -1.18 13.18 -24.41
C GLY A 6 -2.70 13.25 -24.48
N VAL A 7 -3.38 12.10 -24.52
CA VAL A 7 -4.86 12.03 -24.55
C VAL A 7 -5.45 12.64 -23.27
N TYR A 8 -4.87 12.34 -22.09
CA TYR A 8 -5.36 12.83 -20.82
C TYR A 8 -5.20 14.34 -20.69
N THR A 9 -4.07 14.92 -21.08
CA THR A 9 -3.81 16.37 -21.00
C THR A 9 -4.66 17.15 -21.99
N LEU A 10 -4.87 16.65 -23.21
CA LEU A 10 -5.70 17.27 -24.23
C LEU A 10 -7.20 17.15 -23.93
N SER A 11 -7.59 16.17 -23.11
CA SER A 11 -8.99 16.00 -22.69
C SER A 11 -9.43 17.14 -21.78
N GLY A 12 -10.62 17.68 -22.02
CA GLY A 12 -11.24 18.66 -21.12
C GLY A 12 -11.48 18.07 -19.73
N VAL A 13 -11.47 18.91 -18.69
CA VAL A 13 -11.57 18.49 -17.27
C VAL A 13 -12.77 17.55 -17.02
N ARG A 14 -13.85 17.71 -17.77
CA ARG A 14 -15.05 16.87 -17.67
C ARG A 14 -14.80 15.42 -18.12
N PHE A 15 -13.96 15.22 -19.15
CA PHE A 15 -13.66 13.90 -19.73
C PHE A 15 -12.45 13.22 -19.10
N ARG A 16 -11.58 13.95 -18.39
CA ARG A 16 -10.35 13.39 -17.77
C ARG A 16 -10.63 12.17 -16.89
N LYS A 17 -11.75 12.17 -16.14
CA LYS A 17 -12.12 11.02 -15.29
C LYS A 17 -12.40 9.77 -16.10
N ALA A 18 -13.10 9.90 -17.21
CA ALA A 18 -13.38 8.78 -18.12
C ALA A 18 -12.10 8.29 -18.81
N VAL A 19 -11.26 9.21 -19.27
CA VAL A 19 -9.95 8.87 -19.87
C VAL A 19 -9.05 8.17 -18.87
N PHE A 20 -9.02 8.63 -17.60
CA PHE A 20 -8.27 7.98 -16.54
C PHE A 20 -8.74 6.55 -16.31
N LEU A 21 -10.05 6.33 -16.14
CA LEU A 21 -10.62 4.99 -15.94
C LEU A 21 -10.40 4.09 -17.16
N LEU A 22 -10.54 4.63 -18.37
CA LEU A 22 -10.25 3.88 -19.60
C LEU A 22 -8.76 3.45 -19.62
N GLY A 23 -7.85 4.36 -19.28
CA GLY A 23 -6.42 4.04 -19.16
C GLY A 23 -6.17 2.96 -18.09
N THR A 24 -6.85 3.02 -16.96
CA THR A 24 -6.77 1.98 -15.92
C THR A 24 -7.23 0.63 -16.46
N VAL A 25 -8.37 0.61 -17.17
CA VAL A 25 -8.91 -0.61 -17.81
C VAL A 25 -7.93 -1.18 -18.83
N VAL A 26 -7.39 -0.35 -19.72
CA VAL A 26 -6.41 -0.78 -20.73
C VAL A 26 -5.17 -1.36 -20.08
N LEU A 27 -4.63 -0.71 -19.04
CA LEU A 27 -3.46 -1.20 -18.31
C LEU A 27 -3.75 -2.51 -17.58
N CYS A 28 -4.91 -2.63 -16.92
CA CYS A 28 -5.32 -3.88 -16.28
C CYS A 28 -5.47 -5.03 -17.29
N LEU A 29 -6.08 -4.78 -18.44
CA LEU A 29 -6.19 -5.78 -19.53
C LEU A 29 -4.83 -6.21 -20.09
N TRP A 30 -3.88 -5.27 -20.15
CA TRP A 30 -2.53 -5.55 -20.61
C TRP A 30 -1.78 -6.47 -19.61
N VAL A 31 -1.93 -6.21 -18.31
CA VAL A 31 -1.24 -6.99 -17.27
C VAL A 31 -1.99 -8.29 -16.96
N SER A 32 -3.32 -8.23 -16.86
CA SER A 32 -4.17 -9.39 -16.56
C SER A 32 -5.61 -9.14 -16.96
N THR A 33 -6.09 -9.93 -17.91
CA THR A 33 -7.48 -9.87 -18.40
C THR A 33 -8.51 -10.06 -17.27
N TRP A 34 -8.20 -10.89 -16.28
CA TRP A 34 -9.10 -11.21 -15.18
C TRP A 34 -9.07 -10.18 -14.02
N GLY A 35 -8.05 -9.32 -13.98
CA GLY A 35 -7.88 -8.32 -12.92
C GLY A 35 -8.96 -7.25 -12.85
N ILE A 36 -9.66 -7.00 -13.96
CA ILE A 36 -10.73 -5.99 -14.04
C ILE A 36 -11.93 -6.35 -13.19
N ILE A 37 -12.33 -7.63 -13.15
CA ILE A 37 -13.54 -8.06 -12.45
C ILE A 37 -13.48 -7.72 -10.96
N PRO A 38 -12.46 -8.13 -10.20
CA PRO A 38 -12.36 -7.80 -8.78
C PRO A 38 -12.24 -6.30 -8.52
N MET A 39 -11.53 -5.59 -9.37
CA MET A 39 -11.42 -4.13 -9.28
C MET A 39 -12.78 -3.45 -9.45
N ALA A 40 -13.57 -3.87 -10.45
CA ALA A 40 -14.92 -3.36 -10.66
C ALA A 40 -15.86 -3.73 -9.49
N VAL A 41 -15.75 -4.96 -8.97
CA VAL A 41 -16.52 -5.40 -7.79
C VAL A 41 -16.21 -4.53 -6.58
N CYS A 42 -14.93 -4.27 -6.28
CA CYS A 42 -14.54 -3.39 -5.17
C CYS A 42 -15.09 -1.97 -5.33
N ALA A 43 -15.02 -1.40 -6.55
CA ALA A 43 -15.53 -0.06 -6.82
C ALA A 43 -17.07 0.01 -6.64
N VAL A 44 -17.80 -0.96 -7.18
CA VAL A 44 -19.26 -1.04 -7.07
C VAL A 44 -19.71 -1.25 -5.63
N VAL A 45 -19.12 -2.25 -4.95
CA VAL A 45 -19.46 -2.56 -3.54
C VAL A 45 -19.18 -1.35 -2.65
N SER A 46 -18.01 -0.74 -2.76
CA SER A 46 -17.65 0.40 -1.90
C SER A 46 -18.55 1.62 -2.16
N TYR A 47 -18.89 1.89 -3.41
CA TYR A 47 -19.81 2.96 -3.75
C TYR A 47 -21.20 2.75 -3.15
N PHE A 48 -21.81 1.58 -3.36
CA PHE A 48 -23.16 1.32 -2.86
C PHE A 48 -23.19 1.20 -1.33
N CYS A 49 -22.24 0.48 -0.74
CA CYS A 49 -22.14 0.37 0.72
C CYS A 49 -21.93 1.74 1.38
N GLY A 50 -21.05 2.59 0.83
CA GLY A 50 -20.84 3.94 1.35
C GLY A 50 -22.13 4.76 1.36
N ARG A 51 -22.91 4.72 0.29
CA ARG A 51 -24.23 5.42 0.23
C ARG A 51 -25.26 4.83 1.20
N LEU A 52 -25.27 3.50 1.38
CA LEU A 52 -26.19 2.82 2.30
C LEU A 52 -25.80 3.07 3.76
N ILE A 53 -24.50 3.12 4.09
CA ILE A 53 -24.02 3.50 5.42
C ILE A 53 -24.55 4.88 5.82
N HIS A 54 -24.46 5.84 4.91
CA HIS A 54 -24.96 7.21 5.15
C HIS A 54 -26.48 7.25 5.21
N ARG A 55 -27.19 6.56 4.30
CA ARG A 55 -28.66 6.50 4.28
C ARG A 55 -29.27 5.96 5.57
N PHE A 56 -28.57 5.01 6.19
CA PHE A 56 -28.99 4.39 7.44
C PHE A 56 -28.23 4.93 8.67
N ALA A 57 -27.75 6.19 8.62
CA ALA A 57 -26.99 6.81 9.70
C ALA A 57 -27.70 6.72 11.06
N ASP A 58 -29.02 6.92 11.08
CA ASP A 58 -29.85 6.86 12.29
C ASP A 58 -30.05 5.44 12.84
N LYS A 59 -29.89 4.41 12.00
CA LYS A 59 -30.10 2.99 12.37
C LYS A 59 -28.76 2.30 12.59
N LYS A 60 -28.22 2.41 13.81
CA LYS A 60 -26.88 1.89 14.18
C LYS A 60 -26.61 0.44 13.72
N GLY A 61 -27.60 -0.45 13.82
CA GLY A 61 -27.46 -1.84 13.39
C GLY A 61 -27.27 -2.00 11.88
N LEU A 62 -28.10 -1.30 11.07
CA LEU A 62 -28.00 -1.33 9.61
C LEU A 62 -26.74 -0.59 9.11
N LYS A 63 -26.38 0.54 9.71
CA LYS A 63 -25.15 1.24 9.43
C LYS A 63 -23.94 0.33 9.59
N ARG A 64 -23.89 -0.42 10.72
CA ARG A 64 -22.81 -1.39 10.99
C ARG A 64 -22.83 -2.58 10.05
N LEU A 65 -24.03 -3.09 9.70
CA LEU A 65 -24.17 -4.20 8.76
C LEU A 65 -23.57 -3.89 7.40
N TRP A 66 -23.88 -2.71 6.84
CA TRP A 66 -23.34 -2.29 5.54
C TRP A 66 -21.83 -2.07 5.56
N LEU A 67 -21.28 -1.59 6.69
CA LEU A 67 -19.83 -1.50 6.86
C LEU A 67 -19.20 -2.88 6.85
N ILE A 68 -19.73 -3.82 7.65
CA ILE A 68 -19.20 -5.20 7.71
C ILE A 68 -19.28 -5.86 6.34
N LEU A 69 -20.39 -5.69 5.62
CA LEU A 69 -20.55 -6.23 4.28
C LEU A 69 -19.50 -5.69 3.31
N SER A 70 -19.22 -4.38 3.36
CA SER A 70 -18.18 -3.77 2.53
C SER A 70 -16.79 -4.31 2.88
N VAL A 71 -16.44 -4.38 4.16
CA VAL A 71 -15.14 -4.90 4.61
C VAL A 71 -14.98 -6.36 4.20
N VAL A 72 -16.00 -7.21 4.47
CA VAL A 72 -15.96 -8.63 4.12
C VAL A 72 -15.85 -8.82 2.61
N ALA A 73 -16.58 -8.07 1.80
CA ALA A 73 -16.54 -8.20 0.35
C ALA A 73 -15.16 -7.79 -0.20
N ASN A 74 -14.59 -6.66 0.24
CA ASN A 74 -13.25 -6.23 -0.18
C ASN A 74 -12.17 -7.22 0.29
N MET A 75 -12.25 -7.70 1.54
CA MET A 75 -11.32 -8.71 2.06
C MET A 75 -11.47 -10.06 1.36
N ALA A 76 -12.69 -10.48 1.02
CA ALA A 76 -12.91 -11.70 0.25
C ALA A 76 -12.26 -11.63 -1.13
N VAL A 77 -12.39 -10.50 -1.81
CA VAL A 77 -11.68 -10.25 -3.08
C VAL A 77 -10.18 -10.41 -2.87
N LEU A 78 -9.59 -9.77 -1.87
CA LEU A 78 -8.16 -9.87 -1.57
C LEU A 78 -7.74 -11.33 -1.30
N LEU A 79 -8.46 -12.03 -0.41
CA LEU A 79 -8.12 -13.40 -0.02
C LEU A 79 -8.30 -14.42 -1.16
N LEU A 80 -9.32 -14.27 -2.00
CA LEU A 80 -9.51 -15.13 -3.16
C LEU A 80 -8.35 -15.01 -4.14
N PHE A 81 -7.82 -13.79 -4.31
CA PHE A 81 -6.65 -13.55 -5.16
C PHE A 81 -5.36 -14.08 -4.54
N ILE A 82 -5.14 -13.88 -3.25
CA ILE A 82 -3.99 -14.45 -2.55
C ILE A 82 -4.01 -15.99 -2.66
N ARG A 83 -5.20 -16.62 -2.46
CA ARG A 83 -5.35 -18.08 -2.52
C ARG A 83 -5.15 -18.67 -3.92
N SER A 84 -5.53 -17.97 -4.96
CA SER A 84 -5.37 -18.45 -6.34
C SER A 84 -3.90 -18.46 -6.84
N GLY A 85 -2.94 -18.20 -5.98
CA GLY A 85 -1.52 -18.05 -6.33
C GLY A 85 -1.23 -16.74 -7.08
N HIS A 86 -2.20 -15.86 -7.10
CA HIS A 86 -2.17 -14.56 -7.77
C HIS A 86 -1.98 -13.44 -6.74
N SER A 87 -1.16 -13.68 -5.70
CA SER A 87 -0.87 -12.64 -4.70
C SER A 87 -0.13 -11.47 -5.34
N SER A 88 -0.52 -10.26 -4.97
CA SER A 88 0.10 -9.03 -5.47
C SER A 88 1.59 -8.95 -5.10
N TYR A 89 1.99 -9.64 -4.04
CA TYR A 89 3.36 -9.71 -3.55
C TYR A 89 3.62 -11.12 -3.03
N ASP A 90 4.25 -11.95 -3.85
CA ASP A 90 4.74 -13.22 -3.35
C ASP A 90 6.12 -13.02 -2.73
N VAL A 91 6.12 -12.52 -1.49
CA VAL A 91 7.35 -12.42 -0.69
C VAL A 91 8.02 -13.79 -0.54
N THR A 92 7.25 -14.89 -0.65
CA THR A 92 7.81 -16.24 -0.59
C THR A 92 8.66 -16.55 -1.81
N SER A 93 8.39 -15.96 -2.98
CA SER A 93 9.22 -16.12 -4.17
C SER A 93 10.60 -15.49 -4.00
N ILE A 94 10.71 -14.45 -3.19
CA ILE A 94 11.97 -13.83 -2.80
C ILE A 94 12.84 -14.83 -2.03
N PHE A 95 12.24 -15.54 -1.07
CA PHE A 95 12.94 -16.54 -0.26
C PHE A 95 13.19 -17.86 -1.00
N THR A 96 12.39 -18.18 -2.01
CA THR A 96 12.56 -19.45 -2.78
C THR A 96 13.44 -19.30 -4.02
N GLY A 97 13.82 -18.07 -4.40
CA GLY A 97 14.73 -17.83 -5.54
C GLY A 97 14.16 -18.12 -6.92
N LYS A 98 12.84 -18.34 -7.01
CA LYS A 98 12.17 -18.67 -8.27
C LYS A 98 11.52 -17.41 -8.87
N GLY A 99 12.32 -16.52 -9.44
CA GLY A 99 11.78 -15.43 -10.23
C GLY A 99 12.27 -14.04 -9.87
N ALA A 100 11.79 -13.04 -10.57
CA ALA A 100 12.05 -11.62 -10.29
C ALA A 100 11.59 -11.28 -8.87
N MET A 101 12.28 -10.34 -8.21
CA MET A 101 12.04 -9.93 -6.84
C MET A 101 10.59 -9.51 -6.58
N LEU A 102 9.94 -8.94 -7.56
CA LEU A 102 8.51 -8.62 -7.61
C LEU A 102 7.94 -9.15 -8.92
N LYS A 103 7.29 -10.31 -8.88
CA LYS A 103 6.41 -10.69 -9.98
C LYS A 103 5.14 -9.83 -9.86
N LEU A 104 4.90 -8.98 -10.84
CA LEU A 104 3.61 -8.32 -11.04
C LEU A 104 2.58 -9.38 -11.41
N PHE A 105 1.79 -9.81 -10.45
CA PHE A 105 0.83 -10.89 -10.60
C PHE A 105 -0.44 -10.45 -11.32
N PRO A 106 -1.23 -11.44 -11.84
CA PRO A 106 -2.36 -11.16 -12.73
C PRO A 106 -3.49 -10.31 -12.15
N VAL A 107 -3.45 -9.95 -10.86
CA VAL A 107 -4.37 -8.92 -10.29
C VAL A 107 -3.56 -7.76 -9.73
N TRP A 108 -2.96 -7.05 -10.63
CA TRP A 108 -2.23 -5.84 -10.34
C TRP A 108 -3.08 -4.85 -9.54
N GLY A 109 -2.59 -4.46 -8.37
CA GLY A 109 -3.24 -3.48 -7.51
C GLY A 109 -4.27 -4.03 -6.52
N ALA A 110 -4.50 -5.36 -6.44
CA ALA A 110 -5.52 -5.92 -5.54
C ALA A 110 -5.35 -5.46 -4.08
N GLY A 111 -4.14 -5.42 -3.58
CA GLY A 111 -3.86 -4.90 -2.24
C GLY A 111 -4.26 -3.43 -2.07
N VAL A 112 -4.07 -2.60 -3.09
CA VAL A 112 -4.31 -1.16 -3.01
C VAL A 112 -5.80 -0.85 -3.13
N PHE A 113 -6.48 -1.34 -4.18
CA PHE A 113 -7.89 -0.98 -4.39
C PHE A 113 -8.83 -1.55 -3.32
N THR A 114 -8.50 -2.70 -2.71
CA THR A 114 -9.26 -3.22 -1.56
C THR A 114 -9.10 -2.35 -0.32
N LEU A 115 -7.89 -1.88 -0.03
CA LEU A 115 -7.63 -0.97 1.09
C LEU A 115 -8.30 0.39 0.89
N HIS A 116 -8.27 0.93 -0.34
CA HIS A 116 -9.01 2.15 -0.68
C HIS A 116 -10.52 1.99 -0.47
N GLY A 117 -11.09 0.86 -0.89
CA GLY A 117 -12.53 0.58 -0.71
C GLY A 117 -12.91 0.47 0.77
N ILE A 118 -12.10 -0.20 1.58
CA ILE A 118 -12.33 -0.35 3.03
C ILE A 118 -12.23 1.01 3.72
N SER A 119 -11.17 1.79 3.47
CA SER A 119 -10.99 3.11 4.09
C SER A 119 -12.13 4.06 3.73
N TYR A 120 -12.55 4.11 2.46
CA TYR A 120 -13.66 4.92 2.02
C TYR A 120 -14.97 4.64 2.81
N CYS A 121 -15.34 3.37 2.96
CA CYS A 121 -16.53 2.99 3.70
C CYS A 121 -16.39 3.23 5.22
N MET A 122 -15.19 3.06 5.77
CA MET A 122 -14.91 3.29 7.17
C MET A 122 -14.98 4.78 7.53
N ASP A 123 -14.44 5.66 6.67
CA ASP A 123 -14.48 7.11 6.88
C ASP A 123 -15.92 7.65 6.80
N ILE A 124 -16.75 7.12 5.89
CA ILE A 124 -18.20 7.43 5.87
C ILE A 124 -18.90 6.92 7.13
N TYR A 125 -18.55 5.72 7.62
CA TYR A 125 -19.12 5.17 8.84
C TYR A 125 -18.77 6.04 10.06
N ARG A 126 -17.58 6.61 10.11
CA ARG A 126 -17.11 7.52 11.16
C ARG A 126 -17.65 8.95 11.01
N GLU A 127 -18.32 9.23 9.89
CA GLU A 127 -18.83 10.59 9.55
C GLU A 127 -17.69 11.59 9.32
N GLU A 128 -16.48 11.09 8.97
CA GLU A 128 -15.33 11.92 8.63
C GLU A 128 -15.45 12.49 7.21
N ILE A 129 -16.15 11.77 6.32
CA ILE A 129 -16.45 12.21 4.95
C ILE A 129 -17.92 11.95 4.57
N GLU A 130 -18.46 12.76 3.67
CA GLU A 130 -19.73 12.48 3.03
C GLU A 130 -19.58 11.53 1.84
N PRO A 131 -20.56 10.64 1.57
CA PRO A 131 -20.50 9.74 0.42
C PRO A 131 -20.58 10.50 -0.89
N GLU A 132 -19.64 10.28 -1.76
CA GLU A 132 -19.61 10.89 -3.08
C GLU A 132 -20.79 10.38 -3.96
N LYS A 133 -21.47 11.31 -4.64
CA LYS A 133 -22.61 10.99 -5.52
C LYS A 133 -22.17 10.49 -6.88
N ASN A 134 -20.99 10.88 -7.32
CA ASN A 134 -20.45 10.53 -8.63
C ASN A 134 -19.69 9.19 -8.57
N PHE A 135 -20.30 8.15 -9.16
CA PHE A 135 -19.68 6.81 -9.25
C PHE A 135 -18.32 6.82 -9.94
N LEU A 136 -18.14 7.60 -11.00
CA LEU A 136 -16.87 7.69 -11.72
C LEU A 136 -15.75 8.25 -10.84
N LEU A 137 -16.05 9.16 -9.93
CA LEU A 137 -15.07 9.73 -9.02
C LEU A 137 -14.64 8.74 -7.96
N VAL A 138 -15.59 7.99 -7.38
CA VAL A 138 -15.28 6.91 -6.43
C VAL A 138 -14.48 5.80 -7.12
N SER A 139 -14.89 5.41 -8.34
CA SER A 139 -14.16 4.42 -9.13
C SER A 139 -12.74 4.88 -9.45
N GLN A 140 -12.54 6.16 -9.81
CA GLN A 140 -11.22 6.72 -10.06
C GLN A 140 -10.33 6.68 -8.80
N TYR A 141 -10.89 6.94 -7.62
CA TYR A 141 -10.17 6.83 -6.36
C TYR A 141 -9.78 5.39 -6.05
N ILE A 142 -10.74 4.46 -6.11
CA ILE A 142 -10.49 3.05 -5.77
C ILE A 142 -9.52 2.44 -6.79
N CYS A 143 -9.74 2.72 -8.07
CA CYS A 143 -8.94 2.20 -9.19
C CYS A 143 -7.80 3.16 -9.57
N PHE A 144 -7.15 3.78 -8.60
CA PHE A 144 -6.07 4.73 -8.86
C PHE A 144 -4.79 3.99 -9.25
N PHE A 145 -4.67 3.67 -10.55
CA PHE A 145 -3.64 2.80 -11.12
C PHE A 145 -2.18 3.21 -10.82
N PRO A 146 -1.82 4.51 -10.67
CA PRO A 146 -0.42 4.84 -10.36
C PRO A 146 0.09 4.17 -9.10
N CYS A 147 -0.78 3.92 -8.11
CA CYS A 147 -0.42 3.31 -6.84
C CYS A 147 -0.43 1.78 -6.84
N PHE A 148 -0.84 1.12 -7.92
CA PHE A 148 -1.08 -0.33 -7.95
C PHE A 148 0.16 -1.19 -7.75
N SER A 149 1.36 -0.72 -8.08
CA SER A 149 2.60 -1.50 -7.89
C SER A 149 3.06 -1.49 -6.42
N CYS A 150 3.50 -0.38 -5.92
CA CYS A 150 3.93 -0.14 -4.53
C CYS A 150 3.76 1.33 -4.16
N GLY A 151 2.81 2.00 -4.79
CA GLY A 151 2.54 3.40 -4.54
C GLY A 151 1.91 3.63 -3.17
N PRO A 152 1.82 4.89 -2.76
CA PRO A 152 1.23 5.25 -1.50
C PRO A 152 -0.25 4.84 -1.43
N ILE A 153 -0.70 4.42 -0.24
CA ILE A 153 -2.11 4.16 0.03
C ILE A 153 -2.78 5.50 0.32
N LEU A 154 -3.76 5.84 -0.51
CA LEU A 154 -4.41 7.14 -0.49
C LEU A 154 -5.66 7.12 0.39
N ARG A 155 -6.05 8.27 0.91
CA ARG A 155 -7.35 8.49 1.56
C ARG A 155 -8.24 9.33 0.67
N PHE A 156 -9.54 9.02 0.70
CA PHE A 156 -10.49 9.77 -0.10
C PHE A 156 -10.59 11.24 0.33
N SER A 157 -10.47 11.52 1.64
CA SER A 157 -10.40 12.87 2.20
C SER A 157 -9.35 13.73 1.49
N ASP A 158 -8.14 13.20 1.34
CA ASP A 158 -6.97 13.93 0.84
C ASP A 158 -7.02 14.08 -0.70
N MET A 159 -7.65 13.12 -1.37
CA MET A 159 -7.69 13.04 -2.83
C MET A 159 -8.95 13.64 -3.46
N SER A 160 -10.03 13.82 -2.70
CA SER A 160 -11.35 14.17 -3.24
C SER A 160 -11.37 15.45 -4.07
N GLU A 161 -10.70 16.50 -3.62
CA GLU A 161 -10.60 17.77 -4.35
C GLU A 161 -9.77 17.64 -5.63
N GLN A 162 -8.63 16.97 -5.53
CA GLN A 162 -7.74 16.74 -6.67
C GLN A 162 -8.42 15.86 -7.74
N LEU A 163 -9.19 14.84 -7.33
CA LEU A 163 -9.97 13.99 -8.24
C LEU A 163 -11.08 14.76 -8.94
N ARG A 164 -11.68 15.77 -8.28
CA ARG A 164 -12.70 16.62 -8.89
C ARG A 164 -12.10 17.57 -9.93
N LYS A 165 -10.95 18.17 -9.62
CA LYS A 165 -10.27 19.17 -10.46
C LYS A 165 -8.77 18.94 -10.49
N PRO A 166 -8.29 17.96 -11.26
CA PRO A 166 -6.85 17.73 -11.39
C PRO A 166 -6.18 18.93 -12.07
N VAL A 167 -5.15 19.47 -11.40
CA VAL A 167 -4.41 20.65 -11.88
C VAL A 167 -3.09 20.19 -12.50
N ILE A 168 -3.04 20.25 -13.83
CA ILE A 168 -1.83 19.91 -14.61
C ILE A 168 -1.08 21.22 -14.89
N THR A 169 0.16 21.30 -14.43
CA THR A 169 1.07 22.42 -14.70
C THR A 169 2.39 21.89 -15.25
N SER A 170 3.14 22.76 -15.94
CA SER A 170 4.48 22.41 -16.41
C SER A 170 5.43 22.06 -15.26
N GLY A 171 5.26 22.69 -14.09
CA GLY A 171 6.02 22.36 -12.88
C GLY A 171 5.73 20.94 -12.37
N LYS A 172 4.45 20.56 -12.26
CA LYS A 172 4.07 19.19 -11.88
C LYS A 172 4.52 18.14 -12.90
N LEU A 173 4.51 18.48 -14.18
CA LEU A 173 5.03 17.59 -15.23
C LEU A 173 6.53 17.37 -15.07
N ALA A 174 7.31 18.46 -14.87
CA ALA A 174 8.75 18.36 -14.67
C ALA A 174 9.11 17.59 -13.41
N GLU A 175 8.42 17.87 -12.28
CA GLU A 175 8.63 17.14 -11.02
C GLU A 175 8.24 15.67 -11.16
N GLY A 176 7.15 15.38 -11.86
CA GLY A 176 6.73 14.00 -12.13
C GLY A 176 7.75 13.21 -12.95
N ILE A 177 8.32 13.81 -13.98
CA ILE A 177 9.39 13.20 -14.79
C ILE A 177 10.64 12.98 -13.91
N LYS A 178 11.03 13.95 -13.09
CA LYS A 178 12.16 13.84 -12.17
C LYS A 178 11.98 12.68 -11.20
N LEU A 179 10.83 12.57 -10.52
CA LEU A 179 10.53 11.48 -9.60
C LEU A 179 10.55 10.11 -10.30
N MET A 180 9.99 10.03 -11.50
CA MET A 180 10.02 8.81 -12.30
C MET A 180 11.45 8.40 -12.67
N LEU A 181 12.30 9.35 -13.07
CA LEU A 181 13.72 9.09 -13.36
C LEU A 181 14.49 8.64 -12.11
N ILE A 182 14.23 9.26 -10.94
CA ILE A 182 14.81 8.83 -9.66
C ILE A 182 14.38 7.40 -9.36
N GLY A 183 13.10 7.05 -9.50
CA GLY A 183 12.62 5.70 -9.29
C GLY A 183 13.27 4.68 -10.23
N PHE A 184 13.41 4.99 -11.52
CA PHE A 184 14.15 4.13 -12.46
C PHE A 184 15.63 4.00 -12.07
N ALA A 185 16.28 5.08 -11.65
CA ALA A 185 17.67 5.03 -11.21
C ALA A 185 17.83 4.15 -9.94
N GLU A 186 16.95 4.28 -8.97
CA GLU A 186 16.94 3.43 -7.77
C GLU A 186 16.73 1.95 -8.12
N LYS A 187 15.84 1.65 -9.07
CA LYS A 187 15.61 0.29 -9.54
C LYS A 187 16.85 -0.29 -10.21
N LEU A 188 17.36 0.39 -11.24
CA LEU A 188 18.40 -0.13 -12.13
C LEU A 188 19.80 -0.12 -11.50
N PHE A 189 20.13 0.89 -10.67
CA PHE A 189 21.48 1.06 -10.14
C PHE A 189 21.63 0.62 -8.68
N LEU A 190 20.54 0.51 -7.92
CA LEU A 190 20.60 0.12 -6.51
C LEU A 190 19.90 -1.22 -6.28
N SER A 191 18.61 -1.34 -6.62
CA SER A 191 17.86 -2.55 -6.31
C SER A 191 18.36 -3.78 -7.09
N ASP A 192 18.43 -3.70 -8.42
CA ASP A 192 18.75 -4.85 -9.27
C ASP A 192 20.16 -5.41 -9.00
N PRO A 193 21.24 -4.59 -8.93
CA PRO A 193 22.58 -5.13 -8.63
C PRO A 193 22.70 -5.76 -7.24
N MET A 194 22.04 -5.17 -6.23
CA MET A 194 22.03 -5.76 -4.88
C MET A 194 21.25 -7.06 -4.84
N TYR A 195 20.17 -7.17 -5.60
CA TYR A 195 19.40 -8.40 -5.72
C TYR A 195 20.19 -9.50 -6.45
N GLU A 196 20.91 -9.17 -7.53
CA GLU A 196 21.81 -10.09 -8.21
C GLU A 196 22.91 -10.60 -7.27
N MET A 197 23.54 -9.71 -6.51
CA MET A 197 24.53 -10.09 -5.50
C MET A 197 23.93 -11.05 -4.45
N TRP A 198 22.73 -10.77 -3.96
CA TRP A 198 22.01 -11.69 -3.06
C TRP A 198 21.79 -13.06 -3.71
N GLN A 199 21.34 -13.12 -4.97
CA GLN A 199 21.12 -14.37 -5.69
C GLN A 199 22.40 -15.19 -5.85
N HIS A 200 23.53 -14.56 -6.16
CA HIS A 200 24.82 -15.22 -6.24
C HIS A 200 25.24 -15.83 -4.90
N ILE A 201 25.17 -15.05 -3.82
CA ILE A 201 25.54 -15.52 -2.47
C ILE A 201 24.63 -16.66 -2.02
N ARG A 202 23.33 -16.54 -2.27
CA ARG A 202 22.35 -17.58 -1.93
C ARG A 202 22.56 -18.89 -2.70
N GLY A 203 23.12 -18.85 -3.90
CA GLY A 203 23.45 -20.03 -4.70
C GLY A 203 24.69 -20.80 -4.22
N VAL A 204 25.47 -20.22 -3.30
CA VAL A 204 26.65 -20.88 -2.72
C VAL A 204 26.20 -21.95 -1.72
N SER A 205 26.85 -23.09 -1.73
CA SER A 205 26.57 -24.17 -0.76
C SER A 205 26.89 -23.71 0.66
N THR A 206 26.07 -24.13 1.63
CA THR A 206 26.23 -23.75 3.05
C THR A 206 27.59 -24.11 3.61
N ASP A 207 28.19 -25.20 3.13
CA ASP A 207 29.50 -25.68 3.61
C ASP A 207 30.67 -24.79 3.17
N SER A 208 30.51 -24.06 2.05
CA SER A 208 31.53 -23.16 1.51
C SER A 208 31.25 -21.69 1.79
N LEU A 209 30.10 -21.37 2.40
CA LEU A 209 29.69 -20.00 2.66
C LEU A 209 30.37 -19.45 3.91
N SER A 210 31.21 -18.43 3.77
CA SER A 210 31.77 -17.72 4.93
C SER A 210 30.73 -16.86 5.63
N ALA A 211 30.89 -16.67 6.96
CA ALA A 211 30.01 -15.80 7.74
C ALA A 211 29.94 -14.35 7.17
N ALA A 212 31.06 -13.82 6.69
CA ALA A 212 31.13 -12.50 6.09
C ALA A 212 30.27 -12.41 4.81
N CYS A 213 30.36 -13.43 3.94
CA CYS A 213 29.53 -13.49 2.74
C CYS A 213 28.04 -13.64 3.09
N ALA A 214 27.70 -14.42 4.11
CA ALA A 214 26.32 -14.55 4.57
C ALA A 214 25.73 -13.19 5.05
N TRP A 215 26.48 -12.44 5.86
CA TRP A 215 26.08 -11.10 6.28
C TRP A 215 25.96 -10.13 5.11
N LEU A 216 26.91 -10.15 4.18
CA LEU A 216 26.85 -9.34 2.97
C LEU A 216 25.59 -9.66 2.17
N GLY A 217 25.22 -10.93 2.04
CA GLY A 217 23.98 -11.35 1.37
C GLY A 217 22.72 -10.81 2.03
N ILE A 218 22.65 -10.86 3.38
CA ILE A 218 21.50 -10.34 4.13
C ILE A 218 21.38 -8.80 3.96
N ILE A 219 22.50 -8.09 4.04
CA ILE A 219 22.55 -6.64 3.84
C ILE A 219 22.12 -6.29 2.41
N ALA A 220 22.69 -6.97 1.40
CA ALA A 220 22.33 -6.78 0.01
C ALA A 220 20.84 -7.01 -0.23
N PHE A 221 20.26 -8.08 0.32
CA PHE A 221 18.83 -8.35 0.25
C PHE A 221 17.99 -7.24 0.86
N SER A 222 18.38 -6.77 2.06
CA SER A 222 17.62 -5.73 2.78
C SER A 222 17.59 -4.42 2.00
N PHE A 223 18.71 -4.00 1.44
CA PHE A 223 18.78 -2.80 0.60
C PHE A 223 18.07 -2.98 -0.74
N ALA A 224 18.24 -4.15 -1.38
CA ALA A 224 17.55 -4.48 -2.62
C ALA A 224 16.02 -4.37 -2.43
N PHE A 225 15.49 -4.98 -1.36
CA PHE A 225 14.07 -4.94 -1.04
C PHE A 225 13.56 -3.50 -0.78
N TYR A 226 14.32 -2.72 -0.02
CA TYR A 226 13.97 -1.33 0.25
C TYR A 226 13.93 -0.47 -1.00
N TYR A 227 15.00 -0.50 -1.80
CA TYR A 227 15.10 0.29 -3.03
C TYR A 227 14.11 -0.15 -4.09
N GLU A 228 13.75 -1.44 -4.14
CA GLU A 228 12.69 -1.94 -5.02
C GLU A 228 11.35 -1.26 -4.72
N LEU A 229 10.92 -1.28 -3.46
CA LEU A 229 9.65 -0.70 -3.04
C LEU A 229 9.66 0.83 -3.20
N ARG A 230 10.76 1.47 -2.83
CA ARG A 230 10.92 2.92 -2.93
C ARG A 230 10.91 3.39 -4.39
N ALA A 231 11.60 2.68 -5.26
CA ALA A 231 11.63 2.96 -6.70
C ALA A 231 10.22 2.96 -7.29
N TYR A 232 9.42 1.93 -7.03
CA TYR A 232 8.03 1.90 -7.49
C TYR A 232 7.17 2.99 -6.87
N SER A 233 7.42 3.36 -5.62
CA SER A 233 6.73 4.48 -4.98
C SER A 233 7.04 5.81 -5.67
N HIS A 234 8.31 6.09 -5.98
CA HIS A 234 8.70 7.28 -6.75
C HIS A 234 8.12 7.30 -8.17
N ILE A 235 8.08 6.14 -8.84
CA ILE A 235 7.43 6.02 -10.15
C ILE A 235 5.93 6.33 -10.04
N ALA A 236 5.26 5.81 -9.01
CA ALA A 236 3.85 6.08 -8.76
C ALA A 236 3.58 7.57 -8.51
N GLN A 237 4.39 8.20 -7.64
CA GLN A 237 4.33 9.64 -7.38
C GLN A 237 4.61 10.46 -8.65
N GLY A 238 5.61 10.03 -9.43
CA GLY A 238 5.94 10.68 -10.69
C GLY A 238 4.77 10.65 -11.68
N ILE A 239 4.15 9.49 -11.88
CA ILE A 239 2.96 9.35 -12.73
C ILE A 239 1.80 10.18 -12.17
N GLY A 240 1.56 10.12 -10.86
CA GLY A 240 0.53 10.92 -10.18
C GLY A 240 0.71 12.42 -10.41
N SER A 241 1.92 12.93 -10.22
CA SER A 241 2.26 14.34 -10.43
C SER A 241 2.04 14.78 -11.88
N MET A 242 2.48 13.97 -12.86
CA MET A 242 2.21 14.24 -14.27
C MET A 242 0.72 14.27 -14.61
N LEU A 243 -0.11 13.50 -13.92
CA LEU A 243 -1.57 13.51 -14.06
C LEU A 243 -2.25 14.66 -13.29
N GLY A 244 -1.48 15.46 -12.55
CA GLY A 244 -1.95 16.62 -11.80
C GLY A 244 -2.29 16.34 -10.34
N PHE A 245 -1.94 15.15 -9.82
CA PHE A 245 -2.15 14.73 -8.43
C PHE A 245 -0.89 14.87 -7.60
N GLU A 246 -1.04 15.26 -6.34
CA GLU A 246 0.02 15.27 -5.34
C GLU A 246 -0.16 14.07 -4.42
N LEU A 247 0.78 13.14 -4.50
CA LEU A 247 0.75 11.91 -3.71
C LEU A 247 1.70 12.02 -2.52
N PRO A 248 1.34 11.47 -1.34
CA PRO A 248 2.20 11.51 -0.17
C PRO A 248 3.45 10.63 -0.34
N ASP A 249 4.50 10.97 0.40
CA ASP A 249 5.69 10.14 0.49
C ASP A 249 5.39 8.82 1.23
N ASN A 250 5.92 7.73 0.68
CA ASN A 250 5.71 6.40 1.24
C ASN A 250 6.92 5.91 2.07
N PHE A 251 8.10 6.51 1.89
CA PHE A 251 9.33 6.15 2.59
C PHE A 251 10.05 7.40 3.09
N ASP A 252 10.39 7.42 4.39
CA ASP A 252 11.10 8.52 5.04
C ASP A 252 12.40 8.02 5.68
N LEU A 253 13.41 7.71 4.87
CA LEU A 253 14.75 7.29 5.31
C LEU A 253 14.74 6.30 6.50
N PRO A 254 14.10 5.12 6.38
CA PRO A 254 13.85 4.21 7.50
C PRO A 254 15.11 3.73 8.22
N PHE A 255 16.24 3.58 7.50
CA PHE A 255 17.50 3.15 8.10
C PHE A 255 18.21 4.21 8.96
N MET A 256 17.68 5.44 8.99
CA MET A 256 18.16 6.51 9.89
C MET A 256 17.32 6.61 11.18
N SER A 257 16.42 5.67 11.42
CA SER A 257 15.58 5.64 12.62
C SER A 257 16.39 5.30 13.88
N ALA A 258 16.04 5.93 15.01
CA ALA A 258 16.68 5.67 16.31
C ALA A 258 16.11 4.43 17.02
N GLY A 259 14.92 3.96 16.64
CA GLY A 259 14.25 2.80 17.22
C GLY A 259 13.47 1.99 16.21
N PHE A 260 13.05 0.78 16.60
CA PHE A 260 12.37 -0.15 15.72
C PHE A 260 10.95 0.34 15.35
N ASN A 261 10.24 0.95 16.29
CA ASN A 261 8.94 1.55 16.05
C ASN A 261 9.04 2.72 15.05
N GLU A 262 10.08 3.53 15.15
CA GLU A 262 10.34 4.60 14.20
C GLU A 262 10.69 4.04 12.81
N LEU A 263 11.50 2.99 12.75
CA LEU A 263 11.83 2.28 11.51
C LEU A 263 10.57 1.83 10.78
N ILE A 264 9.63 1.18 11.49
CA ILE A 264 8.37 0.73 10.88
C ILE A 264 7.50 1.91 10.42
N LYS A 265 7.45 3.01 11.17
CA LYS A 265 6.71 4.21 10.80
C LYS A 265 7.26 4.87 9.54
N ARG A 266 8.59 4.89 9.37
CA ARG A 266 9.28 5.47 8.23
C ARG A 266 9.34 4.54 7.02
N PHE A 267 9.19 3.23 7.25
CA PHE A 267 9.09 2.21 6.21
C PHE A 267 7.62 2.04 5.79
N ALA A 268 7.27 2.38 4.57
CA ALA A 268 5.89 2.36 4.05
C ALA A 268 4.90 3.19 4.90
N CYS A 269 5.19 4.48 5.08
CA CYS A 269 4.47 5.44 5.93
C CYS A 269 2.95 5.41 5.72
N THR A 270 2.51 5.30 4.46
CA THR A 270 1.09 5.32 4.11
C THR A 270 0.40 4.03 4.52
N PHE A 271 1.04 2.87 4.36
CA PHE A 271 0.52 1.59 4.83
C PHE A 271 0.47 1.53 6.36
N TYR A 272 1.56 1.96 7.03
CA TYR A 272 1.58 2.06 8.49
C TYR A 272 0.44 2.93 9.00
N SER A 273 0.25 4.13 8.44
CA SER A 273 -0.82 5.05 8.86
C SER A 273 -2.21 4.44 8.61
N TRP A 274 -2.39 3.70 7.50
CA TRP A 274 -3.61 2.99 7.21
C TRP A 274 -3.93 1.92 8.26
N VAL A 275 -2.96 1.04 8.57
CA VAL A 275 -3.12 0.00 9.60
C VAL A 275 -3.40 0.61 10.98
N ARG A 276 -2.66 1.67 11.35
CA ARG A 276 -2.89 2.40 12.59
C ARG A 276 -4.32 2.95 12.69
N ASP A 277 -4.81 3.58 11.64
CA ASP A 277 -6.08 4.32 11.71
C ASP A 277 -7.30 3.42 11.53
N TYR A 278 -7.19 2.33 10.76
CA TYR A 278 -8.31 1.44 10.46
C TYR A 278 -8.32 0.12 11.26
N PHE A 279 -7.18 -0.30 11.81
CA PHE A 279 -7.09 -1.48 12.67
C PHE A 279 -6.75 -1.13 14.11
N TYR A 280 -5.62 -0.49 14.36
CA TYR A 280 -5.14 -0.25 15.71
C TYR A 280 -6.08 0.64 16.52
N ARG A 281 -6.42 1.83 16.01
CA ARG A 281 -7.26 2.81 16.73
C ARG A 281 -8.66 2.32 17.08
N PRO A 282 -9.39 1.59 16.22
CA PRO A 282 -10.70 1.04 16.57
C PRO A 282 -10.67 0.01 17.68
N ILE A 283 -9.57 -0.75 17.82
CA ILE A 283 -9.40 -1.79 18.83
C ILE A 283 -8.89 -1.18 20.14
N CYS A 284 -8.01 -0.18 20.04
CA CYS A 284 -7.46 0.53 21.19
C CYS A 284 -8.44 1.58 21.71
N ARG A 285 -9.18 1.21 22.73
CA ARG A 285 -10.22 2.06 23.35
C ARG A 285 -9.65 3.27 24.09
N ASN A 286 -8.44 3.14 24.65
CA ASN A 286 -7.75 4.18 25.39
C ASN A 286 -6.71 4.87 24.50
N LYS A 287 -6.84 6.17 24.27
CA LYS A 287 -5.93 6.94 23.40
C LYS A 287 -4.55 7.19 24.02
N ASP A 288 -4.46 7.10 25.34
CA ASP A 288 -3.29 7.50 26.12
C ASP A 288 -2.38 6.33 26.51
N SER A 289 -2.80 5.08 26.25
CA SER A 289 -2.02 3.88 26.54
C SER A 289 -1.82 3.00 25.32
N VAL A 290 -0.62 2.43 25.19
CA VAL A 290 -0.34 1.44 24.15
C VAL A 290 -1.10 0.15 24.45
N CYS A 291 -1.99 -0.25 23.56
CA CYS A 291 -2.72 -1.49 23.67
C CYS A 291 -1.95 -2.60 22.93
N LEU A 292 -1.23 -3.45 23.68
CA LEU A 292 -0.41 -4.52 23.09
C LEU A 292 -1.23 -5.47 22.21
N TRP A 293 -2.45 -5.82 22.62
CA TRP A 293 -3.32 -6.67 21.80
C TRP A 293 -3.71 -6.02 20.49
N ALA A 294 -4.03 -4.73 20.50
CA ALA A 294 -4.31 -3.98 19.29
C ALA A 294 -3.08 -3.93 18.38
N LEU A 295 -1.88 -3.77 18.96
CA LEU A 295 -0.62 -3.78 18.21
C LEU A 295 -0.38 -5.13 17.55
N ILE A 296 -0.47 -6.24 18.30
CA ILE A 296 -0.28 -7.59 17.78
C ILE A 296 -1.27 -7.89 16.66
N LEU A 297 -2.56 -7.61 16.87
CA LEU A 297 -3.59 -7.83 15.86
C LEU A 297 -3.36 -6.98 14.61
N SER A 298 -2.88 -5.74 14.77
CA SER A 298 -2.59 -4.85 13.64
C SER A 298 -1.39 -5.32 12.83
N VAL A 299 -0.34 -5.82 13.48
CA VAL A 299 0.83 -6.41 12.82
C VAL A 299 0.43 -7.67 12.07
N LEU A 300 -0.37 -8.55 12.70
CA LEU A 300 -0.86 -9.77 12.06
C LEU A 300 -1.76 -9.45 10.85
N ALA A 301 -2.69 -8.51 10.99
CA ALA A 301 -3.53 -8.07 9.88
C ALA A 301 -2.72 -7.45 8.74
N GLY A 302 -1.72 -6.63 9.05
CA GLY A 302 -0.80 -6.06 8.09
C GLY A 302 0.06 -7.13 7.40
N SER A 303 0.48 -8.16 8.13
CA SER A 303 1.28 -9.25 7.55
C SER A 303 0.50 -10.10 6.54
N VAL A 304 -0.80 -10.30 6.75
CA VAL A 304 -1.67 -11.01 5.80
C VAL A 304 -1.69 -10.33 4.43
N TRP A 305 -1.55 -9.00 4.39
CA TRP A 305 -1.46 -8.26 3.14
C TRP A 305 -0.21 -8.64 2.31
N TYR A 306 0.90 -9.00 2.98
CA TYR A 306 2.12 -9.49 2.33
C TYR A 306 2.06 -10.99 1.97
N GLY A 307 1.10 -11.74 2.51
CA GLY A 307 0.92 -13.16 2.26
C GLY A 307 0.53 -13.94 3.53
N TYR A 308 0.22 -15.23 3.38
CA TYR A 308 -0.19 -16.10 4.49
C TYR A 308 0.77 -17.29 4.72
N GLY A 309 1.95 -17.23 4.14
CA GLY A 309 2.97 -18.26 4.32
C GLY A 309 3.58 -18.24 5.71
N ARG A 310 4.13 -19.39 6.14
CA ARG A 310 4.83 -19.48 7.44
C ARG A 310 5.95 -18.45 7.61
N HIS A 311 6.64 -18.07 6.52
CA HIS A 311 7.68 -17.04 6.55
C HIS A 311 7.11 -15.67 6.92
N THR A 312 5.95 -15.31 6.36
CA THR A 312 5.26 -14.06 6.68
C THR A 312 4.79 -14.03 8.13
N MET A 313 4.29 -15.16 8.65
CA MET A 313 3.90 -15.27 10.06
C MET A 313 5.11 -15.15 10.99
N LEU A 314 6.24 -15.79 10.67
CA LEU A 314 7.48 -15.64 11.45
C LEU A 314 7.96 -14.19 11.44
N TRP A 315 7.89 -13.52 10.29
CA TRP A 315 8.22 -12.09 10.19
C TRP A 315 7.30 -11.24 11.06
N ALA A 316 5.98 -11.49 11.06
CA ALA A 316 5.03 -10.80 11.91
C ALA A 316 5.32 -11.01 13.41
N VAL A 317 5.64 -12.23 13.82
CA VAL A 317 6.04 -12.54 15.21
C VAL A 317 7.33 -11.79 15.56
N PHE A 318 8.32 -11.77 14.67
CA PHE A 318 9.56 -11.02 14.87
C PHE A 318 9.28 -9.52 15.10
N ILE A 319 8.43 -8.91 14.28
CA ILE A 319 8.03 -7.50 14.47
C ILE A 319 7.35 -7.29 15.83
N CYS A 320 6.42 -8.17 16.21
CA CYS A 320 5.73 -8.07 17.50
C CYS A 320 6.72 -8.15 18.66
N VAL A 321 7.69 -9.07 18.59
CA VAL A 321 8.74 -9.23 19.63
C VAL A 321 9.61 -7.97 19.72
N MET A 322 10.08 -7.45 18.59
CA MET A 322 10.94 -6.25 18.57
C MET A 322 10.22 -5.02 19.13
N LEU A 323 8.96 -4.81 18.70
CA LEU A 323 8.13 -3.73 19.25
C LEU A 323 7.84 -3.92 20.74
N GLY A 324 7.64 -5.16 21.20
CA GLY A 324 7.44 -5.49 22.60
C GLY A 324 8.67 -5.18 23.44
N ILE A 325 9.86 -5.56 22.99
CA ILE A 325 11.14 -5.26 23.66
C ILE A 325 11.34 -3.74 23.74
N GLU A 326 11.18 -3.01 22.64
CA GLU A 326 11.33 -1.55 22.64
C GLU A 326 10.34 -0.89 23.63
N TYR A 327 9.09 -1.34 23.64
CA TYR A 327 8.09 -0.84 24.57
C TYR A 327 8.47 -1.09 26.04
N LEU A 328 8.96 -2.27 26.37
CA LEU A 328 9.44 -2.60 27.71
C LEU A 328 10.66 -1.74 28.09
N CYS A 329 11.62 -1.59 27.19
CA CYS A 329 12.79 -0.73 27.43
C CYS A 329 12.38 0.72 27.72
N LEU A 330 11.44 1.26 26.94
CA LEU A 330 10.94 2.63 27.15
C LEU A 330 10.19 2.79 28.47
N LEU A 331 9.45 1.77 28.93
CA LEU A 331 8.81 1.79 30.25
C LEU A 331 9.82 1.86 31.39
N TYR A 332 10.97 1.15 31.26
CA TYR A 332 12.02 1.14 32.28
C TYR A 332 12.90 2.41 32.28
N THR A 333 13.02 3.07 31.11
CA THR A 333 13.88 4.25 30.94
C THR A 333 13.12 5.57 31.01
N SER A 334 11.79 5.55 31.01
CA SER A 334 10.98 6.76 31.17
C SER A 334 11.14 7.28 32.63
N PRO A 335 11.57 8.55 32.85
CA PRO A 335 11.64 9.13 34.15
C PRO A 335 10.26 9.05 34.84
N SER A 336 10.26 8.59 36.09
CA SER A 336 9.05 8.54 36.90
C SER A 336 8.44 9.95 37.01
N PRO A 337 7.12 10.11 36.89
CA PRO A 337 6.48 11.42 37.07
C PRO A 337 6.56 11.96 38.51
N ARG A 338 7.48 11.45 39.33
CA ARG A 338 7.69 11.82 40.75
C ARG A 338 9.04 12.50 41.03
N ASP A 339 9.84 12.78 39.99
CA ASP A 339 11.09 13.55 40.15
C ASP A 339 10.92 14.97 39.62
#